data_c05f9cfe116287426e91472ad930882f
#
_entry.id   c05f9cfe116287426e91472ad930882f
#
_cell.length_a   1.000
_cell.length_b   1.000
_cell.length_c   1.000
_cell.angle_alpha   90.00
_cell.angle_beta   90.00
_cell.angle_gamma   90.00
#
_symmetry.space_group_name_H-M   'P 1'
#
loop_
_entity.id
_entity.type
_entity.pdbx_description
1 polymer ?
#
loop_
_entity_poly.entity_id
_entity_poly.type
_entity_poly.pdbx_seq_one_letter_code
_entity_poly.pdbx_strand_id
1 'polypeptide(L)'
;MQTVAVEDGVKTTIDALTELMGLNSNDVIKRLIQEHDTYCRQLVELRRELQGVKERELEAFLIGDALYDGIYIIDATGTVVAVNKVFAKITGIGDEEIVGRHISILEERKITEKLISLTVLKEKVKKSMVTTINNQKIVITATPIFNQTGEVSQVLTVLRDVTELVKLQEQLENAEKMKNKFINELNYLRIRGNDQSGLLGRSPGICQIREVINQVAPVDVTVLITGETGVGKEVVANEIHQKSPRKNGPYIKVNCAAIPETLLESELFGYEKGAFTGALNKEKLGLFEIANSGTIFLDEIGEMPLNLQSKLLRVLQEKEITRIGGGKPIKLDVRVIAATNQKLEEQAASGKFRQDLYYRLNVVPIRVPALCSRREDIFPLVHHFLQKYNEKYKRDKHINMSAIEIMQQYDWPGNVRELENIIEQLLIVVTESELTAEHIVKILDNKRIASVYFDRANLGLKEAVQTVERQMIQSALSSYGSTHKAARALGVSQPTVLRKARELGITEW
;
A
#
# COMPACT_ATOMS: atom_id res chain seq x y z
N MET A 1 92.66 -31.65 11.34
CA MET A 1 92.25 -32.98 10.79
C MET A 1 90.96 -32.95 9.99
N GLN A 2 89.92 -32.25 10.38
CA GLN A 2 88.65 -32.16 9.60
C GLN A 2 88.79 -31.41 8.27
N THR A 3 89.66 -30.40 8.16
CA THR A 3 89.88 -29.63 6.94
C THR A 3 90.55 -30.48 5.84
N VAL A 4 91.55 -31.33 6.18
CA VAL A 4 92.28 -32.19 5.25
C VAL A 4 91.35 -33.31 4.70
N ALA A 5 90.52 -33.90 5.52
CA ALA A 5 89.56 -34.93 5.09
C ALA A 5 88.44 -34.40 4.14
N VAL A 6 88.07 -33.12 4.28
CA VAL A 6 87.09 -32.46 3.36
C VAL A 6 87.77 -32.15 2.01
N GLU A 7 89.07 -31.74 2.02
CA GLU A 7 89.80 -31.45 0.79
C GLU A 7 90.03 -32.74 -0.03
N ASP A 8 90.39 -33.89 0.61
CA ASP A 8 90.57 -35.16 -0.08
C ASP A 8 89.25 -35.72 -0.67
N GLY A 9 88.14 -35.57 0.06
CA GLY A 9 86.79 -35.96 -0.42
C GLY A 9 86.31 -35.12 -1.62
N VAL A 10 86.55 -33.82 -1.60
CA VAL A 10 86.24 -32.95 -2.71
C VAL A 10 87.06 -33.21 -3.93
N LYS A 11 88.38 -33.46 -3.75
CA LYS A 11 89.30 -33.80 -4.82
C LYS A 11 88.92 -35.13 -5.52
N THR A 12 88.61 -36.16 -4.74
CA THR A 12 88.15 -37.46 -5.28
C THR A 12 86.84 -37.33 -6.07
N THR A 13 85.90 -36.47 -5.63
CA THR A 13 84.67 -36.22 -6.34
C THR A 13 84.89 -35.44 -7.63
N ILE A 14 85.80 -34.50 -7.66
CA ILE A 14 86.17 -33.71 -8.85
C ILE A 14 86.81 -34.61 -9.87
N ASP A 15 87.73 -35.47 -9.44
CA ASP A 15 88.47 -36.42 -10.31
C ASP A 15 87.53 -37.47 -10.93
N ALA A 16 86.58 -38.00 -10.19
CA ALA A 16 85.51 -38.87 -10.67
C ALA A 16 84.57 -38.17 -11.70
N LEU A 17 84.17 -36.92 -11.46
CA LEU A 17 83.36 -36.12 -12.39
C LEU A 17 84.15 -35.75 -13.65
N THR A 18 85.47 -35.54 -13.54
CA THR A 18 86.41 -35.27 -14.66
C THR A 18 86.48 -36.47 -15.60
N GLU A 19 86.52 -37.65 -15.06
CA GLU A 19 86.55 -38.90 -15.81
C GLU A 19 85.20 -39.18 -16.50
N LEU A 20 84.09 -38.93 -15.79
CA LEU A 20 82.76 -39.16 -16.29
C LEU A 20 82.32 -38.14 -17.38
N MET A 21 82.81 -36.92 -17.32
CA MET A 21 82.41 -35.82 -18.23
C MET A 21 83.40 -35.59 -19.37
N GLY A 22 84.62 -36.22 -19.33
CA GLY A 22 85.66 -36.05 -20.34
C GLY A 22 86.25 -34.64 -20.42
N LEU A 23 86.14 -33.86 -19.34
CA LEU A 23 86.58 -32.47 -19.21
C LEU A 23 87.85 -32.43 -18.32
N ASN A 24 88.62 -31.36 -18.37
CA ASN A 24 89.69 -31.16 -17.40
C ASN A 24 89.15 -30.69 -16.03
N SER A 25 89.87 -30.91 -14.94
CA SER A 25 89.39 -30.58 -13.58
C SER A 25 88.99 -29.10 -13.39
N ASN A 26 89.67 -28.18 -14.08
CA ASN A 26 89.33 -26.74 -14.01
C ASN A 26 87.99 -26.42 -14.66
N ASP A 27 87.65 -27.09 -15.75
CA ASP A 27 86.38 -26.90 -16.46
C ASP A 27 85.22 -27.54 -15.69
N VAL A 28 85.43 -28.68 -15.04
CA VAL A 28 84.49 -29.33 -14.12
C VAL A 28 84.18 -28.37 -12.93
N ILE A 29 85.26 -27.83 -12.33
CA ILE A 29 85.04 -26.86 -11.22
C ILE A 29 84.29 -25.62 -11.68
N LYS A 30 84.61 -25.03 -12.84
CA LYS A 30 83.88 -23.88 -13.39
C LYS A 30 82.41 -24.21 -13.61
N ARG A 31 82.11 -25.39 -14.15
CA ARG A 31 80.73 -25.81 -14.40
C ARG A 31 79.96 -26.05 -13.12
N LEU A 32 80.57 -26.70 -12.10
CA LEU A 32 79.98 -26.86 -10.79
C LEU A 32 79.72 -25.52 -10.09
N ILE A 33 80.63 -24.55 -10.21
CA ILE A 33 80.45 -23.20 -9.69
C ILE A 33 79.28 -22.51 -10.43
N GLN A 34 79.17 -22.60 -11.76
CA GLN A 34 78.08 -22.00 -12.53
C GLN A 34 76.75 -22.67 -12.21
N GLU A 35 76.67 -23.97 -12.08
CA GLU A 35 75.46 -24.68 -11.65
C GLU A 35 75.08 -24.30 -10.23
N HIS A 36 75.98 -24.25 -9.31
CA HIS A 36 75.79 -23.82 -7.94
C HIS A 36 75.24 -22.37 -7.88
N ASP A 37 75.85 -21.44 -8.63
CA ASP A 37 75.39 -20.06 -8.72
C ASP A 37 73.98 -19.96 -9.33
N THR A 38 73.62 -20.80 -10.29
CA THR A 38 72.31 -20.88 -10.89
C THR A 38 71.29 -21.39 -9.88
N TYR A 39 71.59 -22.43 -9.14
CA TYR A 39 70.72 -22.94 -8.06
C TYR A 39 70.58 -21.95 -6.92
N CYS A 40 71.62 -21.24 -6.53
CA CYS A 40 71.53 -20.20 -5.52
C CYS A 40 70.64 -19.04 -5.97
N ARG A 41 70.72 -18.61 -7.23
CA ARG A 41 69.82 -17.60 -7.79
C ARG A 41 68.35 -18.05 -7.79
N GLN A 42 68.09 -19.28 -8.24
CA GLN A 42 66.75 -19.87 -8.23
C GLN A 42 66.19 -19.99 -6.80
N LEU A 43 66.97 -20.37 -5.83
CA LEU A 43 66.53 -20.42 -4.43
C LEU A 43 66.23 -19.02 -3.85
N VAL A 44 67.03 -18.02 -4.21
CA VAL A 44 66.76 -16.63 -3.77
C VAL A 44 65.49 -16.10 -4.42
N GLU A 45 65.28 -16.40 -5.70
CA GLU A 45 64.07 -15.99 -6.44
C GLU A 45 62.84 -16.68 -5.87
N LEU A 46 62.88 -18.00 -5.65
CA LEU A 46 61.79 -18.76 -5.04
C LEU A 46 61.47 -18.29 -3.61
N ARG A 47 62.48 -17.96 -2.81
CA ARG A 47 62.28 -17.36 -1.49
C ARG A 47 61.60 -15.99 -1.57
N ARG A 48 61.96 -15.17 -2.56
CA ARG A 48 61.39 -13.86 -2.77
C ARG A 48 59.90 -13.93 -3.20
N GLU A 49 59.60 -14.90 -4.09
CA GLU A 49 58.21 -15.17 -4.48
C GLU A 49 57.39 -15.68 -3.29
N LEU A 50 57.89 -16.59 -2.51
CA LEU A 50 57.21 -17.14 -1.32
C LEU A 50 56.98 -16.08 -0.25
N GLN A 51 57.93 -15.17 -0.08
CA GLN A 51 57.82 -14.05 0.84
C GLN A 51 56.76 -13.05 0.37
N GLY A 52 56.73 -12.73 -0.94
CA GLY A 52 55.71 -11.86 -1.53
C GLY A 52 54.31 -12.42 -1.50
N VAL A 53 54.12 -13.75 -1.54
CA VAL A 53 52.81 -14.41 -1.35
C VAL A 53 52.38 -14.33 0.11
N LYS A 54 53.30 -14.61 1.06
CA LYS A 54 52.97 -14.49 2.51
C LYS A 54 52.65 -13.07 2.94
N GLU A 55 53.33 -12.07 2.39
CA GLU A 55 53.04 -10.66 2.70
C GLU A 55 51.64 -10.27 2.19
N ARG A 56 51.24 -10.70 1.00
CA ARG A 56 49.89 -10.44 0.44
C ARG A 56 48.79 -11.15 1.21
N GLU A 57 48.99 -12.38 1.65
CA GLU A 57 48.04 -13.09 2.54
C GLU A 57 47.86 -12.35 3.87
N LEU A 58 48.99 -11.91 4.48
CA LEU A 58 48.96 -11.15 5.73
C LEU A 58 48.22 -9.83 5.60
N GLU A 59 48.41 -9.11 4.47
CA GLU A 59 47.68 -7.85 4.19
C GLU A 59 46.18 -8.07 4.07
N ALA A 60 45.70 -9.12 3.41
CA ALA A 60 44.28 -9.44 3.28
C ALA A 60 43.61 -9.70 4.64
N PHE A 61 44.31 -10.43 5.54
CA PHE A 61 43.79 -10.67 6.89
C PHE A 61 43.80 -9.41 7.76
N LEU A 62 44.83 -8.56 7.63
CA LEU A 62 44.89 -7.28 8.32
C LEU A 62 43.76 -6.33 7.89
N ILE A 63 43.42 -6.32 6.62
CA ILE A 63 42.25 -5.56 6.11
C ILE A 63 40.97 -6.10 6.73
N GLY A 64 40.75 -7.41 6.76
CA GLY A 64 39.61 -8.03 7.40
C GLY A 64 39.50 -7.68 8.90
N ASP A 65 40.64 -7.73 9.61
CA ASP A 65 40.68 -7.34 11.02
C ASP A 65 40.35 -5.88 11.23
N ALA A 66 40.80 -4.99 10.35
CA ALA A 66 40.49 -3.54 10.39
C ALA A 66 39.02 -3.24 10.08
N LEU A 67 38.37 -4.04 9.25
CA LEU A 67 36.93 -3.92 8.90
C LEU A 67 36.04 -4.66 9.89
N TYR A 68 36.57 -5.30 10.92
CA TYR A 68 35.87 -6.15 11.87
C TYR A 68 35.09 -7.30 11.22
N ASP A 69 35.52 -7.73 10.03
CA ASP A 69 34.99 -8.91 9.34
C ASP A 69 35.79 -10.16 9.70
N GLY A 70 35.10 -11.21 10.13
CA GLY A 70 35.73 -12.55 10.29
C GLY A 70 36.02 -13.17 8.92
N ILE A 71 37.22 -13.68 8.72
CA ILE A 71 37.63 -14.31 7.47
C ILE A 71 38.15 -15.69 7.75
N TYR A 72 37.72 -16.68 6.96
CA TYR A 72 38.37 -17.97 6.88
C TYR A 72 38.42 -18.47 5.44
N ILE A 73 39.43 -19.27 5.17
CA ILE A 73 39.70 -19.89 3.86
C ILE A 73 39.73 -21.39 4.04
N ILE A 74 39.02 -22.12 3.19
CA ILE A 74 39.13 -23.58 3.10
C ILE A 74 39.70 -23.99 1.74
N ASP A 75 40.36 -25.11 1.70
CA ASP A 75 40.83 -25.75 0.47
C ASP A 75 39.73 -26.57 -0.22
N ALA A 76 40.08 -27.21 -1.34
CA ALA A 76 39.16 -28.04 -2.12
C ALA A 76 38.64 -29.28 -1.35
N THR A 77 39.26 -29.67 -0.25
CA THR A 77 38.85 -30.81 0.60
C THR A 77 37.92 -30.37 1.75
N GLY A 78 37.76 -29.06 1.96
CA GLY A 78 37.01 -28.50 3.09
C GLY A 78 37.87 -28.29 4.34
N THR A 79 39.20 -28.41 4.22
CA THR A 79 40.14 -28.18 5.32
C THR A 79 40.43 -26.69 5.45
N VAL A 80 40.42 -26.15 6.67
CA VAL A 80 40.68 -24.74 6.94
C VAL A 80 42.17 -24.45 6.76
N VAL A 81 42.46 -23.56 5.82
CA VAL A 81 43.85 -23.14 5.50
C VAL A 81 44.28 -21.98 6.39
N ALA A 82 43.41 -21.02 6.60
CA ALA A 82 43.71 -19.81 7.36
C ALA A 82 42.46 -19.16 7.93
N VAL A 83 42.59 -18.44 9.04
CA VAL A 83 41.57 -17.64 9.68
C VAL A 83 42.18 -16.33 10.20
N ASN A 84 41.38 -15.26 10.30
CA ASN A 84 41.80 -13.99 10.93
C ASN A 84 41.39 -13.90 12.40
N LYS A 85 41.87 -12.89 13.11
CA LYS A 85 41.59 -12.71 14.54
C LYS A 85 40.13 -12.44 14.81
N VAL A 86 39.41 -11.78 13.90
CA VAL A 86 37.97 -11.48 14.06
C VAL A 86 37.12 -12.74 13.93
N PHE A 87 37.50 -13.69 13.06
CA PHE A 87 36.85 -15.00 13.01
C PHE A 87 36.89 -15.70 14.38
N ALA A 88 38.04 -15.69 15.05
CA ALA A 88 38.16 -16.26 16.39
C ALA A 88 37.29 -15.56 17.43
N LYS A 89 37.14 -14.25 17.32
CA LYS A 89 36.24 -13.48 18.22
C LYS A 89 34.77 -13.81 17.98
N ILE A 90 34.33 -13.95 16.72
CA ILE A 90 32.93 -14.23 16.38
C ILE A 90 32.55 -15.68 16.74
N THR A 91 33.43 -16.63 16.42
CA THR A 91 33.14 -18.06 16.58
C THR A 91 33.55 -18.61 17.95
N GLY A 92 34.47 -17.96 18.63
CA GLY A 92 35.09 -18.46 19.88
C GLY A 92 36.13 -19.57 19.67
N ILE A 93 36.57 -19.85 18.40
CA ILE A 93 37.57 -20.83 18.11
C ILE A 93 38.84 -20.15 17.59
N GLY A 94 39.95 -20.41 18.24
CA GLY A 94 41.27 -19.89 17.83
C GLY A 94 41.83 -20.56 16.58
N ASP A 95 42.79 -19.90 15.94
CA ASP A 95 43.52 -20.40 14.76
C ASP A 95 44.22 -21.75 15.03
N GLU A 96 44.86 -21.91 16.19
CA GLU A 96 45.54 -23.17 16.58
C GLU A 96 44.58 -24.37 16.68
N GLU A 97 43.29 -24.13 16.89
CA GLU A 97 42.27 -25.17 17.05
C GLU A 97 41.63 -25.58 15.73
N ILE A 98 41.59 -24.69 14.74
CA ILE A 98 40.81 -24.92 13.52
C ILE A 98 41.65 -25.04 12.24
N VAL A 99 42.80 -24.39 12.15
CA VAL A 99 43.69 -24.49 10.98
C VAL A 99 44.19 -25.91 10.82
N GLY A 100 44.13 -26.45 9.61
CA GLY A 100 44.48 -27.83 9.30
C GLY A 100 43.38 -28.85 9.63
N ARG A 101 42.22 -28.44 10.17
CA ARG A 101 41.06 -29.32 10.40
C ARG A 101 39.95 -29.04 9.40
N HIS A 102 39.06 -30.04 9.24
CA HIS A 102 37.90 -29.89 8.37
C HIS A 102 36.89 -28.91 9.00
N ILE A 103 36.27 -28.05 8.17
CA ILE A 103 35.35 -26.97 8.62
C ILE A 103 34.12 -27.50 9.33
N SER A 104 33.77 -28.79 9.19
CA SER A 104 32.64 -29.44 9.89
C SER A 104 32.72 -29.33 11.41
N ILE A 105 33.86 -29.02 11.98
CA ILE A 105 34.03 -28.77 13.41
C ILE A 105 33.13 -27.63 13.92
N LEU A 106 32.74 -26.68 13.05
CA LEU A 106 31.80 -25.59 13.40
C LEU A 106 30.36 -26.10 13.62
N GLU A 107 29.93 -27.14 12.87
CA GLU A 107 28.64 -27.81 13.08
C GLU A 107 28.69 -28.73 14.30
N GLU A 108 29.77 -29.49 14.46
CA GLU A 108 29.98 -30.39 15.60
C GLU A 108 29.93 -29.62 16.94
N ARG A 109 30.51 -28.43 16.98
CA ARG A 109 30.47 -27.52 18.14
C ARG A 109 29.19 -26.68 18.22
N LYS A 110 28.23 -26.87 17.32
CA LYS A 110 26.95 -26.14 17.27
C LYS A 110 27.09 -24.61 17.13
N ILE A 111 28.17 -24.15 16.49
CA ILE A 111 28.42 -22.72 16.25
C ILE A 111 27.56 -22.24 15.07
N THR A 112 27.35 -23.09 14.07
CA THR A 112 26.45 -22.84 12.95
C THR A 112 25.68 -24.10 12.59
N GLU A 113 24.46 -23.95 12.09
CA GLU A 113 23.63 -25.07 11.65
C GLU A 113 23.92 -25.49 10.20
N LYS A 114 24.54 -24.60 9.42
CA LYS A 114 24.84 -24.86 8.00
C LYS A 114 26.20 -24.27 7.61
N LEU A 115 27.00 -25.07 6.91
CA LEU A 115 28.28 -24.66 6.33
C LEU A 115 28.09 -24.25 4.86
N ILE A 116 27.89 -22.93 4.66
CA ILE A 116 27.71 -22.38 3.30
C ILE A 116 28.95 -22.57 2.43
N SER A 117 30.15 -22.59 3.01
CA SER A 117 31.43 -22.81 2.31
C SER A 117 31.49 -24.19 1.63
N LEU A 118 30.99 -25.24 2.28
CA LEU A 118 30.92 -26.59 1.68
C LEU A 118 29.87 -26.65 0.55
N THR A 119 28.79 -25.89 0.68
CA THR A 119 27.81 -25.77 -0.39
C THR A 119 28.40 -25.06 -1.62
N VAL A 120 29.19 -24.00 -1.40
CA VAL A 120 29.87 -23.24 -2.46
C VAL A 120 30.94 -24.10 -3.13
N LEU A 121 31.64 -24.95 -2.38
CA LEU A 121 32.61 -25.94 -2.93
C LEU A 121 31.93 -26.88 -3.94
N LYS A 122 30.72 -27.35 -3.64
CA LYS A 122 29.96 -28.27 -4.50
C LYS A 122 29.32 -27.56 -5.70
N GLU A 123 28.69 -26.40 -5.47
CA GLU A 123 27.93 -25.72 -6.49
C GLU A 123 28.74 -24.71 -7.32
N LYS A 124 29.95 -24.38 -6.89
CA LYS A 124 30.89 -23.46 -7.59
C LYS A 124 30.32 -22.04 -7.79
N VAL A 125 29.38 -21.61 -6.97
CA VAL A 125 28.71 -20.30 -7.06
C VAL A 125 28.76 -19.58 -5.72
N LYS A 126 29.01 -18.26 -5.73
CA LYS A 126 28.98 -17.41 -4.54
C LYS A 126 27.63 -17.50 -3.85
N LYS A 127 27.60 -17.67 -2.55
CA LYS A 127 26.40 -17.67 -1.72
C LYS A 127 26.54 -16.80 -0.49
N SER A 128 25.41 -16.26 -0.03
CA SER A 128 25.32 -15.53 1.23
C SER A 128 24.13 -16.04 2.04
N MET A 129 24.29 -16.05 3.35
CA MET A 129 23.21 -16.37 4.29
C MET A 129 23.33 -15.54 5.57
N VAL A 130 22.20 -15.34 6.24
CA VAL A 130 22.17 -14.74 7.58
C VAL A 130 21.97 -15.85 8.61
N THR A 131 22.77 -15.87 9.65
CA THR A 131 22.67 -16.84 10.74
C THR A 131 22.88 -16.14 12.08
N THR A 132 22.68 -16.87 13.17
CA THR A 132 22.98 -16.37 14.51
C THR A 132 24.14 -17.19 15.08
N ILE A 133 25.23 -16.52 15.41
CA ILE A 133 26.41 -17.10 16.08
C ILE A 133 26.63 -16.36 17.40
N ASN A 134 26.73 -17.07 18.50
CA ASN A 134 26.95 -16.48 19.82
C ASN A 134 26.04 -15.29 20.14
N ASN A 135 24.75 -15.39 19.79
CA ASN A 135 23.74 -14.33 19.99
C ASN A 135 23.94 -13.08 19.10
N GLN A 136 24.83 -13.14 18.11
CA GLN A 136 25.07 -12.09 17.12
C GLN A 136 24.44 -12.46 15.78
N LYS A 137 23.88 -11.49 15.08
CA LYS A 137 23.38 -11.67 13.70
C LYS A 137 24.55 -11.54 12.72
N ILE A 138 24.94 -12.65 12.11
CA ILE A 138 26.10 -12.72 11.22
C ILE A 138 25.64 -12.97 9.78
N VAL A 139 26.07 -12.12 8.86
CA VAL A 139 25.98 -12.38 7.42
C VAL A 139 27.24 -13.14 7.01
N ILE A 140 27.07 -14.36 6.53
CA ILE A 140 28.16 -15.19 6.01
C ILE A 140 28.09 -15.14 4.49
N THR A 141 29.21 -14.78 3.86
CA THR A 141 29.35 -14.78 2.39
C THR A 141 30.52 -15.66 2.00
N ALA A 142 30.27 -16.72 1.26
CA ALA A 142 31.30 -17.62 0.73
C ALA A 142 31.45 -17.42 -0.78
N THR A 143 32.71 -17.28 -1.23
CA THR A 143 33.06 -17.00 -2.62
C THR A 143 34.11 -18.04 -3.07
N PRO A 144 33.88 -18.79 -4.17
CA PRO A 144 34.83 -19.75 -4.69
C PRO A 144 36.01 -19.05 -5.40
N ILE A 145 37.20 -19.55 -5.21
CA ILE A 145 38.43 -19.15 -5.91
C ILE A 145 38.83 -20.30 -6.84
N PHE A 146 38.96 -20.01 -8.12
CA PHE A 146 39.24 -21.01 -9.15
C PHE A 146 40.73 -21.07 -9.48
N ASN A 147 41.26 -22.28 -9.77
CA ASN A 147 42.56 -22.47 -10.32
C ASN A 147 42.59 -22.23 -11.85
N GLN A 148 43.78 -22.37 -12.47
CA GLN A 148 43.93 -22.19 -13.92
C GLN A 148 43.17 -23.22 -14.76
N THR A 149 42.76 -24.35 -14.18
CA THR A 149 41.97 -25.39 -14.85
C THR A 149 40.44 -25.16 -14.71
N GLY A 150 39.98 -24.11 -14.01
CA GLY A 150 38.58 -23.81 -13.79
C GLY A 150 37.93 -24.62 -12.65
N GLU A 151 38.73 -25.31 -11.82
CA GLU A 151 38.24 -25.98 -10.63
C GLU A 151 38.41 -25.10 -9.39
N VAL A 152 37.52 -25.29 -8.38
CA VAL A 152 37.61 -24.53 -7.13
C VAL A 152 38.84 -25.01 -6.35
N SER A 153 39.82 -24.12 -6.19
CA SER A 153 41.02 -24.37 -5.40
C SER A 153 40.82 -24.06 -3.93
N GLN A 154 40.07 -23.01 -3.65
CA GLN A 154 39.77 -22.51 -2.29
C GLN A 154 38.40 -21.86 -2.23
N VAL A 155 37.83 -21.73 -1.03
CA VAL A 155 36.65 -20.89 -0.78
C VAL A 155 36.99 -19.87 0.29
N LEU A 156 36.89 -18.59 -0.07
CA LEU A 156 37.00 -17.47 0.85
C LEU A 156 35.62 -17.22 1.48
N THR A 157 35.56 -17.22 2.79
CA THR A 157 34.34 -16.95 3.53
C THR A 157 34.50 -15.75 4.47
N VAL A 158 33.59 -14.80 4.37
CA VAL A 158 33.54 -13.57 5.18
C VAL A 158 32.33 -13.62 6.11
N LEU A 159 32.56 -13.36 7.38
CA LEU A 159 31.56 -13.26 8.43
C LEU A 159 31.45 -11.80 8.88
N ARG A 160 30.31 -11.17 8.66
CA ARG A 160 30.07 -9.78 9.05
C ARG A 160 29.01 -9.71 10.15
N ASP A 161 29.35 -9.09 11.27
CA ASP A 161 28.38 -8.81 12.31
C ASP A 161 27.46 -7.64 11.90
N VAL A 162 26.16 -7.92 11.80
CA VAL A 162 25.12 -6.93 11.45
C VAL A 162 24.14 -6.73 12.60
N THR A 163 24.46 -7.17 13.80
CA THR A 163 23.57 -7.13 14.97
C THR A 163 23.09 -5.73 15.29
N GLU A 164 24.00 -4.75 15.27
CA GLU A 164 23.67 -3.36 15.55
C GLU A 164 22.78 -2.76 14.45
N LEU A 165 23.08 -3.07 13.20
CA LEU A 165 22.34 -2.61 12.03
C LEU A 165 20.90 -3.14 12.04
N VAL A 166 20.68 -4.41 12.36
CA VAL A 166 19.35 -5.03 12.49
C VAL A 166 18.59 -4.39 13.67
N LYS A 167 19.24 -4.19 14.82
CA LYS A 167 18.61 -3.51 15.98
C LYS A 167 18.19 -2.08 15.65
N LEU A 168 19.03 -1.31 14.96
CA LEU A 168 18.71 0.06 14.54
C LEU A 168 17.53 0.08 13.57
N GLN A 169 17.48 -0.86 12.65
CA GLN A 169 16.37 -0.99 11.71
C GLN A 169 15.05 -1.30 12.44
N GLU A 170 15.04 -2.25 13.37
CA GLU A 170 13.88 -2.55 14.22
C GLU A 170 13.45 -1.34 15.07
N GLN A 171 14.39 -0.58 15.61
CA GLN A 171 14.09 0.65 16.37
C GLN A 171 13.48 1.72 15.48
N LEU A 172 13.97 1.87 14.24
CA LEU A 172 13.43 2.81 13.26
C LEU A 172 11.98 2.45 12.90
N GLU A 173 11.72 1.18 12.58
CA GLU A 173 10.37 0.69 12.28
C GLU A 173 9.40 0.91 13.46
N ASN A 174 9.86 0.64 14.69
CA ASN A 174 9.05 0.87 15.89
C ASN A 174 8.81 2.37 16.15
N ALA A 175 9.81 3.22 15.91
CA ALA A 175 9.66 4.67 16.04
C ALA A 175 8.69 5.23 14.98
N GLU A 176 8.73 4.74 13.75
CA GLU A 176 7.77 5.10 12.70
C GLU A 176 6.34 4.65 13.05
N LYS A 177 6.16 3.43 13.56
CA LYS A 177 4.86 2.94 14.06
C LYS A 177 4.33 3.80 15.21
N MET A 178 5.18 4.17 16.17
CA MET A 178 4.81 5.09 17.26
C MET A 178 4.47 6.49 16.76
N LYS A 179 5.26 7.05 15.86
CA LYS A 179 5.00 8.35 15.22
C LYS A 179 3.64 8.37 14.54
N ASN A 180 3.32 7.35 13.75
CA ASN A 180 2.04 7.23 13.05
C ASN A 180 0.87 7.10 14.04
N LYS A 181 1.03 6.30 15.09
CA LYS A 181 0.04 6.19 16.18
C LYS A 181 -0.18 7.54 16.87
N PHE A 182 0.88 8.28 17.17
CA PHE A 182 0.80 9.58 17.85
C PHE A 182 0.19 10.67 16.96
N ILE A 183 0.51 10.70 15.67
CA ILE A 183 -0.12 11.61 14.69
C ILE A 183 -1.62 11.31 14.58
N ASN A 184 -1.98 10.03 14.54
CA ASN A 184 -3.38 9.60 14.49
C ASN A 184 -4.12 10.04 15.77
N GLU A 185 -3.51 9.89 16.93
CA GLU A 185 -4.09 10.27 18.23
C GLU A 185 -4.21 11.80 18.38
N LEU A 186 -3.22 12.57 17.95
CA LEU A 186 -3.28 14.04 17.92
C LEU A 186 -4.36 14.54 16.95
N ASN A 187 -4.48 13.95 15.79
CA ASN A 187 -5.52 14.29 14.82
C ASN A 187 -6.91 13.92 15.36
N TYR A 188 -7.03 12.79 16.06
CA TYR A 188 -8.24 12.37 16.76
C TYR A 188 -8.65 13.35 17.87
N LEU A 189 -7.70 13.77 18.71
CA LEU A 189 -7.96 14.76 19.76
C LEU A 189 -8.34 16.14 19.19
N ARG A 190 -7.75 16.54 18.05
CA ARG A 190 -8.12 17.75 17.32
C ARG A 190 -9.51 17.66 16.68
N ILE A 191 -9.94 16.46 16.24
CA ILE A 191 -11.30 16.22 15.73
C ILE A 191 -12.31 16.30 16.87
N ARG A 192 -12.01 15.71 18.04
CA ARG A 192 -12.88 15.74 19.23
C ARG A 192 -13.02 17.12 19.89
N GLY A 193 -12.00 17.95 19.76
CA GLY A 193 -12.00 19.30 20.39
C GLY A 193 -12.88 20.34 19.70
N ASN A 194 -13.32 20.10 18.44
CA ASN A 194 -14.04 21.09 17.64
C ASN A 194 -15.42 20.66 17.12
N ASP A 195 -15.81 19.38 17.20
CA ASP A 195 -17.05 18.92 16.58
C ASP A 195 -17.93 18.09 17.54
N GLN A 196 -18.87 18.76 18.21
CA GLN A 196 -20.11 18.14 18.70
C GLN A 196 -21.12 17.90 17.55
N SER A 197 -20.75 18.23 16.29
CA SER A 197 -21.61 18.12 15.12
C SER A 197 -21.34 16.84 14.35
N GLY A 198 -22.40 16.16 13.91
CA GLY A 198 -22.33 14.95 13.08
C GLY A 198 -21.73 15.16 11.68
N LEU A 199 -21.56 16.43 11.24
CA LEU A 199 -21.00 16.80 9.94
C LEU A 199 -19.47 16.89 10.04
N LEU A 200 -18.78 15.83 9.58
CA LEU A 200 -17.31 15.73 9.57
C LEU A 200 -16.72 16.39 8.32
N GLY A 201 -15.58 17.05 8.50
CA GLY A 201 -14.79 17.66 7.42
C GLY A 201 -14.21 19.01 7.82
N ARG A 202 -13.14 19.41 7.11
CA ARG A 202 -12.40 20.68 7.30
C ARG A 202 -12.24 21.48 6.02
N SER A 203 -12.70 20.93 4.91
CA SER A 203 -12.65 21.63 3.64
C SER A 203 -13.44 22.96 3.71
N PRO A 204 -13.03 23.98 2.96
CA PRO A 204 -13.73 25.27 2.92
C PRO A 204 -15.22 25.10 2.63
N GLY A 205 -15.59 24.18 1.73
CA GLY A 205 -16.98 23.91 1.39
C GLY A 205 -17.80 23.37 2.57
N ILE A 206 -17.23 22.44 3.38
CA ILE A 206 -17.91 21.92 4.57
C ILE A 206 -17.95 22.95 5.69
N CYS A 207 -16.90 23.76 5.87
CA CYS A 207 -16.92 24.88 6.82
C CYS A 207 -18.02 25.90 6.49
N GLN A 208 -18.14 26.28 5.22
CA GLN A 208 -19.22 27.18 4.77
C GLN A 208 -20.62 26.57 5.00
N ILE A 209 -20.81 25.28 4.71
CA ILE A 209 -22.07 24.59 5.01
C ILE A 209 -22.37 24.63 6.50
N ARG A 210 -21.40 24.44 7.37
CA ARG A 210 -21.55 24.48 8.82
C ARG A 210 -21.96 25.88 9.31
N GLU A 211 -21.41 26.95 8.70
CA GLU A 211 -21.80 28.32 8.97
C GLU A 211 -23.27 28.57 8.56
N VAL A 212 -23.66 28.15 7.35
CA VAL A 212 -25.03 28.25 6.88
C VAL A 212 -26.00 27.47 7.79
N ILE A 213 -25.64 26.25 8.21
CA ILE A 213 -26.43 25.46 9.16
C ILE A 213 -26.65 26.24 10.46
N ASN A 214 -25.61 26.85 11.02
CA ASN A 214 -25.70 27.62 12.25
C ASN A 214 -26.61 28.84 12.11
N GLN A 215 -26.68 29.45 10.92
CA GLN A 215 -27.58 30.60 10.63
C GLN A 215 -29.04 30.17 10.41
N VAL A 216 -29.26 29.05 9.71
CA VAL A 216 -30.62 28.65 9.34
C VAL A 216 -31.30 27.74 10.37
N ALA A 217 -30.55 27.03 11.20
CA ALA A 217 -31.09 26.11 12.19
C ALA A 217 -32.07 26.79 13.17
N PRO A 218 -31.76 28.00 13.72
CA PRO A 218 -32.66 28.70 14.64
C PRO A 218 -33.95 29.22 13.98
N VAL A 219 -34.00 29.33 12.65
CA VAL A 219 -35.11 29.94 11.91
C VAL A 219 -35.97 28.87 11.26
N ASP A 220 -37.27 29.04 11.31
CA ASP A 220 -38.25 28.09 10.76
C ASP A 220 -38.44 28.30 9.24
N VAL A 221 -37.40 28.11 8.48
CA VAL A 221 -37.37 28.30 7.03
C VAL A 221 -37.17 26.96 6.31
N THR A 222 -37.75 26.84 5.12
CA THR A 222 -37.52 25.66 4.24
C THR A 222 -36.08 25.68 3.72
N VAL A 223 -35.42 24.52 3.79
CA VAL A 223 -34.04 24.32 3.32
C VAL A 223 -34.06 23.29 2.21
N LEU A 224 -33.42 23.61 1.08
CA LEU A 224 -33.18 22.67 -0.02
C LEU A 224 -31.73 22.26 -0.08
N ILE A 225 -31.45 20.97 0.16
CA ILE A 225 -30.12 20.40 0.15
C ILE A 225 -29.90 19.72 -1.20
N THR A 226 -28.91 20.18 -1.96
CA THR A 226 -28.58 19.62 -3.26
C THR A 226 -27.16 18.99 -3.25
N GLY A 227 -26.95 17.97 -4.06
CA GLY A 227 -25.65 17.31 -4.20
C GLY A 227 -25.78 15.88 -4.69
N GLU A 228 -24.69 15.31 -5.14
CA GLU A 228 -24.65 13.94 -5.66
C GLU A 228 -25.13 12.90 -4.63
N THR A 229 -25.42 11.71 -5.11
CA THR A 229 -25.76 10.59 -4.23
C THR A 229 -24.56 10.23 -3.34
N GLY A 230 -24.84 9.99 -2.04
CA GLY A 230 -23.81 9.57 -1.09
C GLY A 230 -22.91 10.67 -0.52
N VAL A 231 -23.15 11.97 -0.82
CA VAL A 231 -22.33 13.09 -0.31
C VAL A 231 -22.59 13.43 1.17
N GLY A 232 -23.70 12.92 1.77
CA GLY A 232 -24.08 13.18 3.16
C GLY A 232 -25.21 14.20 3.34
N LYS A 233 -26.12 14.36 2.37
CA LYS A 233 -27.29 15.26 2.47
C LYS A 233 -28.13 15.02 3.74
N GLU A 234 -28.32 13.77 4.12
CA GLU A 234 -29.05 13.37 5.32
C GLU A 234 -28.35 13.84 6.62
N VAL A 235 -27.01 13.80 6.65
CA VAL A 235 -26.23 14.29 7.80
C VAL A 235 -26.44 15.80 7.98
N VAL A 236 -26.44 16.55 6.87
CA VAL A 236 -26.71 18.00 6.89
C VAL A 236 -28.12 18.29 7.40
N ALA A 237 -29.12 17.54 6.93
CA ALA A 237 -30.53 17.72 7.37
C ALA A 237 -30.68 17.42 8.87
N ASN A 238 -30.08 16.33 9.36
CA ASN A 238 -30.07 15.98 10.77
C ASN A 238 -29.40 17.06 11.62
N GLU A 239 -28.27 17.59 11.17
CA GLU A 239 -27.56 18.67 11.85
C GLU A 239 -28.38 19.94 11.99
N ILE A 240 -29.12 20.31 10.94
CA ILE A 240 -30.07 21.45 10.98
C ILE A 240 -31.14 21.19 12.03
N HIS A 241 -31.73 19.98 12.09
CA HIS A 241 -32.72 19.63 13.09
C HIS A 241 -32.18 19.70 14.51
N GLN A 242 -31.00 19.07 14.76
CA GLN A 242 -30.39 19.03 16.09
C GLN A 242 -30.00 20.39 16.66
N LYS A 243 -29.69 21.36 15.79
CA LYS A 243 -29.35 22.73 16.18
C LYS A 243 -30.60 23.67 16.17
N SER A 244 -31.77 23.17 15.81
CA SER A 244 -32.99 23.94 15.75
C SER A 244 -33.72 24.01 17.09
N PRO A 245 -34.65 24.98 17.30
CA PRO A 245 -35.57 24.98 18.43
C PRO A 245 -36.42 23.71 18.53
N ARG A 246 -36.57 22.97 17.40
CA ARG A 246 -37.38 21.76 17.28
C ARG A 246 -36.59 20.47 17.56
N LYS A 247 -35.36 20.55 18.09
CA LYS A 247 -34.46 19.40 18.34
C LYS A 247 -35.05 18.28 19.21
N ASN A 248 -35.99 18.62 20.08
CA ASN A 248 -36.69 17.69 20.95
C ASN A 248 -38.00 17.18 20.35
N GLY A 249 -38.42 17.71 19.19
CA GLY A 249 -39.60 17.29 18.46
C GLY A 249 -39.31 16.09 17.53
N PRO A 250 -40.39 15.55 16.92
CA PRO A 250 -40.19 14.44 15.99
C PRO A 250 -39.35 14.84 14.76
N TYR A 251 -38.42 13.97 14.36
CA TYR A 251 -37.66 14.07 13.12
C TYR A 251 -38.03 12.93 12.21
N ILE A 252 -38.92 13.20 11.24
CA ILE A 252 -39.45 12.18 10.33
C ILE A 252 -38.68 12.21 9.01
N LYS A 253 -38.09 11.11 8.64
CA LYS A 253 -37.34 10.96 7.38
C LYS A 253 -38.19 10.19 6.37
N VAL A 254 -38.29 10.75 5.17
CA VAL A 254 -39.02 10.14 4.06
C VAL A 254 -38.14 10.15 2.82
N ASN A 255 -37.87 8.99 2.25
CA ASN A 255 -37.24 8.89 0.94
C ASN A 255 -38.34 8.70 -0.11
N CYS A 256 -38.52 9.72 -0.95
CA CYS A 256 -39.58 9.72 -1.96
C CYS A 256 -39.37 8.68 -3.06
N ALA A 257 -38.13 8.29 -3.34
CA ALA A 257 -37.81 7.27 -4.32
C ALA A 257 -38.02 5.84 -3.81
N ALA A 258 -37.96 5.64 -2.47
CA ALA A 258 -38.04 4.31 -1.88
C ALA A 258 -39.48 3.80 -1.69
N ILE A 259 -40.47 4.69 -1.72
CA ILE A 259 -41.87 4.36 -1.52
C ILE A 259 -42.57 4.33 -2.89
N PRO A 260 -43.30 3.23 -3.24
CA PRO A 260 -44.08 3.19 -4.47
C PRO A 260 -45.04 4.37 -4.57
N GLU A 261 -45.19 4.96 -5.77
CA GLU A 261 -46.03 6.14 -6.02
C GLU A 261 -47.44 5.97 -5.47
N THR A 262 -48.03 4.81 -5.63
CA THR A 262 -49.41 4.47 -5.16
C THR A 262 -49.54 4.49 -3.63
N LEU A 263 -48.43 4.33 -2.89
CA LEU A 263 -48.42 4.34 -1.43
C LEU A 263 -47.92 5.66 -0.86
N LEU A 264 -47.10 6.40 -1.61
CA LEU A 264 -46.43 7.62 -1.14
C LEU A 264 -47.48 8.67 -0.67
N GLU A 265 -48.58 8.78 -1.37
CA GLU A 265 -49.69 9.68 -1.02
C GLU A 265 -50.32 9.32 0.34
N SER A 266 -50.65 8.05 0.54
CA SER A 266 -51.25 7.56 1.78
C SER A 266 -50.26 7.57 2.97
N GLU A 267 -48.95 7.40 2.72
CA GLU A 267 -47.96 7.55 3.76
C GLU A 267 -47.78 8.99 4.19
N LEU A 268 -47.64 9.93 3.25
CA LEU A 268 -47.41 11.35 3.55
C LEU A 268 -48.62 12.03 4.19
N PHE A 269 -49.80 11.84 3.63
CA PHE A 269 -50.98 12.62 3.99
C PHE A 269 -52.01 11.86 4.81
N GLY A 270 -51.89 10.53 4.92
CA GLY A 270 -52.83 9.68 5.64
C GLY A 270 -54.16 9.48 4.89
N TYR A 271 -55.04 8.70 5.46
CA TYR A 271 -56.38 8.45 4.88
C TYR A 271 -57.45 8.26 5.96
N GLU A 272 -58.70 8.62 5.63
CA GLU A 272 -59.85 8.35 6.46
C GLU A 272 -60.46 6.99 6.19
N LYS A 273 -61.27 6.51 7.12
CA LYS A 273 -62.00 5.25 7.01
C LYS A 273 -62.87 5.24 5.72
N GLY A 274 -62.66 4.21 4.88
CA GLY A 274 -63.40 4.05 3.64
C GLY A 274 -62.87 4.83 2.44
N ALA A 275 -61.68 5.44 2.53
CA ALA A 275 -61.07 6.23 1.46
C ALA A 275 -60.81 5.44 0.17
N PHE A 276 -60.54 4.12 0.27
CA PHE A 276 -60.38 3.20 -0.86
C PHE A 276 -60.71 1.76 -0.44
N THR A 277 -60.80 0.84 -1.37
CA THR A 277 -61.25 -0.57 -1.14
C THR A 277 -60.45 -1.36 -0.09
N GLY A 278 -59.22 -0.99 0.20
CA GLY A 278 -58.37 -1.55 1.28
C GLY A 278 -58.47 -0.85 2.63
N ALA A 279 -59.09 0.33 2.71
CA ALA A 279 -59.20 1.18 3.92
C ALA A 279 -60.53 0.97 4.66
N LEU A 280 -61.19 -0.18 4.48
CA LEU A 280 -62.55 -0.43 4.91
C LEU A 280 -62.88 -0.20 6.41
N ASN A 281 -61.86 -0.33 7.32
CA ASN A 281 -62.13 -0.30 8.76
C ASN A 281 -61.13 0.50 9.62
N LYS A 282 -60.11 1.14 9.05
CA LYS A 282 -59.10 1.87 9.80
C LYS A 282 -58.75 3.21 9.12
N GLU A 283 -58.55 4.23 9.93
CA GLU A 283 -57.87 5.45 9.52
C GLU A 283 -56.36 5.33 9.72
N LYS A 284 -55.58 6.12 8.99
CA LYS A 284 -54.12 6.20 9.14
C LYS A 284 -53.68 7.64 9.19
N LEU A 285 -52.90 7.98 10.21
CA LEU A 285 -52.21 9.27 10.30
C LEU A 285 -51.15 9.39 9.23
N GLY A 286 -51.02 10.55 8.59
CA GLY A 286 -49.96 10.85 7.64
C GLY A 286 -48.65 11.19 8.33
N LEU A 287 -47.53 11.00 7.63
CA LEU A 287 -46.20 11.35 8.14
C LEU A 287 -46.07 12.85 8.46
N PHE A 288 -46.79 13.72 7.76
CA PHE A 288 -46.89 15.14 8.10
C PHE A 288 -47.58 15.38 9.47
N GLU A 289 -48.60 14.61 9.79
CA GLU A 289 -49.27 14.70 11.11
C GLU A 289 -48.33 14.18 12.23
N ILE A 290 -47.60 13.11 11.94
CA ILE A 290 -46.60 12.54 12.90
C ILE A 290 -45.46 13.53 13.12
N ALA A 291 -45.07 14.29 12.10
CA ALA A 291 -44.01 15.31 12.17
C ALA A 291 -44.45 16.60 12.86
N ASN A 292 -45.70 16.70 13.30
CA ASN A 292 -46.25 17.94 13.90
C ASN A 292 -45.40 18.39 15.11
N SER A 293 -45.16 19.69 15.23
CA SER A 293 -44.24 20.34 16.19
C SER A 293 -42.76 19.92 16.05
N GLY A 294 -42.42 19.27 14.94
CA GLY A 294 -41.08 18.79 14.62
C GLY A 294 -40.59 19.17 13.23
N THR A 295 -39.85 18.27 12.62
CA THR A 295 -39.23 18.44 11.29
C THR A 295 -39.48 17.23 10.43
N ILE A 296 -39.88 17.44 9.18
CA ILE A 296 -39.92 16.41 8.16
C ILE A 296 -38.76 16.61 7.17
N PHE A 297 -38.02 15.57 6.91
CA PHE A 297 -36.96 15.52 5.92
C PHE A 297 -37.42 14.70 4.72
N LEU A 298 -37.54 15.34 3.55
CA LEU A 298 -37.95 14.73 2.29
C LEU A 298 -36.73 14.51 1.42
N ASP A 299 -36.21 13.29 1.40
CA ASP A 299 -35.06 12.91 0.56
C ASP A 299 -35.54 12.53 -0.85
N GLU A 300 -34.71 12.81 -1.85
CA GLU A 300 -34.96 12.60 -3.28
C GLU A 300 -36.30 13.21 -3.72
N ILE A 301 -36.53 14.50 -3.33
CA ILE A 301 -37.78 15.21 -3.61
C ILE A 301 -38.07 15.35 -5.11
N GLY A 302 -37.02 15.27 -5.98
CA GLY A 302 -37.16 15.29 -7.43
C GLY A 302 -37.92 14.10 -8.01
N GLU A 303 -38.01 12.99 -7.25
CA GLU A 303 -38.77 11.79 -7.64
C GLU A 303 -40.26 11.85 -7.23
N MET A 304 -40.70 12.94 -6.60
CA MET A 304 -42.10 13.07 -6.19
C MET A 304 -43.03 13.26 -7.39
N PRO A 305 -44.10 12.46 -7.52
CA PRO A 305 -45.07 12.59 -8.59
C PRO A 305 -45.75 13.95 -8.64
N LEU A 306 -46.10 14.46 -9.84
CA LEU A 306 -46.68 15.82 -10.04
C LEU A 306 -47.95 16.06 -9.26
N ASN A 307 -48.86 15.06 -9.12
CA ASN A 307 -50.08 15.15 -8.33
C ASN A 307 -49.79 15.42 -6.83
N LEU A 308 -48.69 14.83 -6.28
CA LEU A 308 -48.31 15.02 -4.89
C LEU A 308 -47.57 16.34 -4.66
N GLN A 309 -46.86 16.85 -5.67
CA GLN A 309 -46.21 18.14 -5.61
C GLN A 309 -47.23 19.28 -5.32
N SER A 310 -48.46 19.20 -5.86
CA SER A 310 -49.51 20.19 -5.58
C SER A 310 -50.01 20.14 -4.13
N LYS A 311 -50.05 18.94 -3.53
CA LYS A 311 -50.41 18.78 -2.11
C LYS A 311 -49.29 19.27 -1.18
N LEU A 312 -48.03 18.97 -1.52
CA LEU A 312 -46.86 19.48 -0.78
C LEU A 312 -46.82 21.04 -0.83
N LEU A 313 -47.16 21.65 -1.98
CA LEU A 313 -47.20 23.08 -2.08
C LEU A 313 -48.20 23.70 -1.08
N ARG A 314 -49.41 23.11 -0.90
CA ARG A 314 -50.37 23.54 0.13
C ARG A 314 -49.77 23.42 1.53
N VAL A 315 -49.09 22.35 1.87
CA VAL A 315 -48.43 22.20 3.17
C VAL A 315 -47.41 23.34 3.41
N LEU A 316 -46.63 23.70 2.40
CA LEU A 316 -45.64 24.78 2.52
C LEU A 316 -46.25 26.17 2.60
N GLN A 317 -47.42 26.41 1.97
CA GLN A 317 -48.07 27.72 1.90
C GLN A 317 -49.11 27.93 3.01
N GLU A 318 -49.99 26.96 3.17
CA GLU A 318 -51.17 27.05 4.04
C GLU A 318 -50.96 26.44 5.41
N LYS A 319 -49.84 25.64 5.57
CA LYS A 319 -49.56 24.91 6.79
C LYS A 319 -50.68 23.96 7.19
N GLU A 320 -51.30 23.31 6.22
CA GLU A 320 -52.41 22.35 6.44
C GLU A 320 -52.37 21.22 5.43
N ILE A 321 -52.96 20.09 5.82
CA ILE A 321 -53.16 18.92 4.95
C ILE A 321 -54.63 18.50 4.98
N THR A 322 -55.02 17.74 3.96
CA THR A 322 -56.27 17.00 3.94
C THR A 322 -55.99 15.52 3.74
N ARG A 323 -56.50 14.63 4.58
CA ARG A 323 -56.38 13.18 4.41
C ARG A 323 -57.08 12.69 3.15
N ILE A 324 -56.63 11.59 2.60
CA ILE A 324 -57.28 10.94 1.45
C ILE A 324 -58.68 10.51 1.87
N GLY A 325 -59.70 10.86 1.07
CA GLY A 325 -61.12 10.61 1.37
C GLY A 325 -61.71 11.52 2.43
N GLY A 326 -60.93 12.41 3.06
CA GLY A 326 -61.39 13.41 4.02
C GLY A 326 -61.70 14.76 3.39
N GLY A 327 -62.54 15.54 4.02
CA GLY A 327 -62.90 16.89 3.58
C GLY A 327 -62.42 18.02 4.51
N LYS A 328 -61.87 17.70 5.68
CA LYS A 328 -61.47 18.69 6.68
C LYS A 328 -59.99 18.99 6.61
N PRO A 329 -59.54 20.25 6.49
CA PRO A 329 -58.13 20.61 6.60
C PRO A 329 -57.67 20.45 8.04
N ILE A 330 -56.43 19.90 8.18
CA ILE A 330 -55.73 19.70 9.46
C ILE A 330 -54.53 20.64 9.48
N LYS A 331 -54.51 21.57 10.43
CA LYS A 331 -53.39 22.51 10.60
C LYS A 331 -52.15 21.80 11.12
N LEU A 332 -51.01 22.17 10.58
CA LEU A 332 -49.71 21.61 10.90
C LEU A 332 -48.70 22.68 11.29
N ASP A 333 -47.89 22.35 12.28
CA ASP A 333 -46.72 23.14 12.63
C ASP A 333 -45.46 22.27 12.36
N VAL A 334 -45.04 22.18 11.09
CA VAL A 334 -43.95 21.33 10.65
C VAL A 334 -42.90 22.12 9.89
N ARG A 335 -41.63 21.96 10.25
CA ARG A 335 -40.50 22.45 9.47
C ARG A 335 -40.19 21.44 8.36
N VAL A 336 -40.00 21.92 7.13
CA VAL A 336 -39.70 21.09 5.98
C VAL A 336 -38.23 21.29 5.57
N ILE A 337 -37.48 20.20 5.44
CA ILE A 337 -36.16 20.15 4.83
C ILE A 337 -36.27 19.18 3.65
N ALA A 338 -35.84 19.58 2.45
CA ALA A 338 -35.86 18.75 1.26
C ALA A 338 -34.46 18.49 0.73
N ALA A 339 -34.24 17.32 0.15
CA ALA A 339 -32.96 16.98 -0.47
C ALA A 339 -33.16 16.33 -1.84
N THR A 340 -32.20 16.53 -2.75
CA THR A 340 -32.20 15.90 -4.07
C THR A 340 -30.79 15.84 -4.66
N ASN A 341 -30.55 14.86 -5.53
CA ASN A 341 -29.39 14.78 -6.40
C ASN A 341 -29.66 15.35 -7.81
N GLN A 342 -30.93 15.68 -8.09
CA GLN A 342 -31.38 16.14 -9.40
C GLN A 342 -31.37 17.68 -9.50
N LYS A 343 -31.28 18.19 -10.72
CA LYS A 343 -31.36 19.61 -11.02
C LYS A 343 -32.84 20.02 -11.17
N LEU A 344 -33.48 20.38 -10.04
CA LEU A 344 -34.90 20.71 -10.01
C LEU A 344 -35.26 21.87 -10.95
N GLU A 345 -34.36 22.80 -11.19
CA GLU A 345 -34.55 23.91 -12.11
C GLU A 345 -34.76 23.43 -13.56
N GLU A 346 -33.92 22.46 -14.02
CA GLU A 346 -34.07 21.84 -15.33
C GLU A 346 -35.36 20.99 -15.42
N GLN A 347 -35.74 20.31 -14.34
CA GLN A 347 -36.97 19.55 -14.26
C GLN A 347 -38.20 20.47 -14.28
N ALA A 348 -38.14 21.63 -13.61
CA ALA A 348 -39.21 22.62 -13.63
C ALA A 348 -39.37 23.19 -15.06
N ALA A 349 -38.28 23.48 -15.76
CA ALA A 349 -38.33 23.95 -17.14
C ALA A 349 -38.91 22.89 -18.11
N SER A 350 -38.67 21.59 -17.86
CA SER A 350 -39.19 20.47 -18.64
C SER A 350 -40.60 20.01 -18.24
N GLY A 351 -41.24 20.62 -17.24
CA GLY A 351 -42.58 20.29 -16.76
C GLY A 351 -42.66 19.03 -15.90
N LYS A 352 -41.53 18.43 -15.52
CA LYS A 352 -41.45 17.25 -14.62
C LYS A 352 -41.54 17.61 -13.16
N PHE A 353 -41.29 18.88 -12.83
CA PHE A 353 -41.43 19.46 -11.50
C PHE A 353 -42.18 20.78 -11.60
N ARG A 354 -43.00 21.08 -10.60
CA ARG A 354 -43.76 22.35 -10.60
C ARG A 354 -42.86 23.52 -10.27
N GLN A 355 -42.94 24.59 -11.04
CA GLN A 355 -42.11 25.78 -10.85
C GLN A 355 -42.47 26.52 -9.55
N ASP A 356 -43.76 26.56 -9.18
CA ASP A 356 -44.24 27.18 -7.93
C ASP A 356 -43.70 26.44 -6.69
N LEU A 357 -43.68 25.13 -6.71
CA LEU A 357 -43.11 24.32 -5.65
C LEU A 357 -41.58 24.51 -5.57
N TYR A 358 -40.87 24.53 -6.72
CA TYR A 358 -39.44 24.79 -6.74
C TYR A 358 -39.08 26.09 -5.99
N TYR A 359 -39.70 27.19 -6.31
CA TYR A 359 -39.45 28.47 -5.62
C TYR A 359 -39.78 28.42 -4.13
N ARG A 360 -40.76 27.64 -3.72
CA ARG A 360 -41.13 27.51 -2.31
C ARG A 360 -40.21 26.60 -1.51
N LEU A 361 -39.57 25.61 -2.16
CA LEU A 361 -38.54 24.76 -1.56
C LEU A 361 -37.19 25.47 -1.54
N ASN A 362 -36.82 26.18 -2.60
CA ASN A 362 -35.52 26.81 -2.78
C ASN A 362 -35.41 28.17 -2.09
N VAL A 363 -35.80 28.24 -0.80
CA VAL A 363 -35.66 29.46 0.01
C VAL A 363 -34.20 29.60 0.52
N VAL A 364 -33.66 28.56 1.10
CA VAL A 364 -32.26 28.50 1.49
C VAL A 364 -31.62 27.29 0.84
N PRO A 365 -30.85 27.45 -0.27
CA PRO A 365 -30.14 26.35 -0.89
C PRO A 365 -28.85 26.03 -0.14
N ILE A 366 -28.62 24.75 0.11
CA ILE A 366 -27.35 24.22 0.61
C ILE A 366 -26.82 23.20 -0.40
N ARG A 367 -25.70 23.50 -1.03
CA ARG A 367 -25.08 22.58 -1.98
C ARG A 367 -23.94 21.82 -1.29
N VAL A 368 -24.09 20.49 -1.17
CA VAL A 368 -23.05 19.62 -0.60
C VAL A 368 -22.08 19.20 -1.72
N PRO A 369 -20.79 19.54 -1.63
CA PRO A 369 -19.83 19.21 -2.67
C PRO A 369 -19.54 17.72 -2.72
N ALA A 370 -19.20 17.20 -3.91
CA ALA A 370 -18.74 15.84 -4.10
C ALA A 370 -17.42 15.59 -3.36
N LEU A 371 -17.15 14.34 -2.96
CA LEU A 371 -15.98 14.00 -2.16
C LEU A 371 -14.67 14.25 -2.92
N CYS A 372 -14.65 14.07 -4.24
CA CYS A 372 -13.50 14.39 -5.09
C CYS A 372 -13.07 15.86 -5.06
N SER A 373 -14.00 16.80 -4.78
CA SER A 373 -13.70 18.23 -4.65
C SER A 373 -13.32 18.67 -3.24
N ARG A 374 -13.33 17.73 -2.26
CA ARG A 374 -12.96 17.95 -0.86
C ARG A 374 -12.04 16.84 -0.33
N ARG A 375 -10.98 16.55 -1.06
CA ARG A 375 -10.04 15.42 -0.79
C ARG A 375 -9.42 15.49 0.61
N GLU A 376 -9.25 16.67 1.19
CA GLU A 376 -8.79 16.91 2.56
C GLU A 376 -9.73 16.34 3.64
N ASP A 377 -11.02 16.12 3.31
CA ASP A 377 -11.98 15.52 4.22
C ASP A 377 -11.92 13.98 4.23
N ILE A 378 -11.20 13.37 3.28
CA ILE A 378 -11.07 11.91 3.21
C ILE A 378 -10.37 11.37 4.47
N PHE A 379 -9.29 12.03 4.91
CA PHE A 379 -8.56 11.62 6.11
C PHE A 379 -9.46 11.56 7.37
N PRO A 380 -10.17 12.64 7.79
CA PRO A 380 -11.04 12.59 8.95
C PRO A 380 -12.21 11.61 8.78
N LEU A 381 -12.76 11.45 7.57
CA LEU A 381 -13.84 10.49 7.30
C LEU A 381 -13.35 9.04 7.45
N VAL A 382 -12.18 8.71 6.89
CA VAL A 382 -11.55 7.38 7.03
C VAL A 382 -11.36 7.02 8.49
N HIS A 383 -10.79 7.94 9.28
CA HIS A 383 -10.57 7.69 10.70
C HIS A 383 -11.87 7.50 11.48
N HIS A 384 -12.90 8.28 11.19
CA HIS A 384 -14.21 8.13 11.81
C HIS A 384 -14.84 6.77 11.50
N PHE A 385 -14.85 6.36 10.23
CA PHE A 385 -15.42 5.06 9.85
C PHE A 385 -14.57 3.90 10.38
N LEU A 386 -13.25 4.02 10.36
CA LEU A 386 -12.35 3.02 10.92
C LEU A 386 -12.64 2.79 12.41
N GLN A 387 -12.77 3.86 13.18
CA GLN A 387 -13.13 3.77 14.60
C GLN A 387 -14.52 3.15 14.79
N LYS A 388 -15.54 3.67 14.08
CA LYS A 388 -16.92 3.16 14.13
C LYS A 388 -16.98 1.65 13.92
N TYR A 389 -16.25 1.16 12.92
CA TYR A 389 -16.29 -0.26 12.58
C TYR A 389 -15.34 -1.12 13.42
N ASN A 390 -14.22 -0.58 13.92
CA ASN A 390 -13.41 -1.24 14.93
C ASN A 390 -14.22 -1.53 16.21
N GLU A 391 -14.99 -0.54 16.68
CA GLU A 391 -15.89 -0.71 17.84
C GLU A 391 -17.00 -1.73 17.54
N LYS A 392 -17.65 -1.62 16.36
CA LYS A 392 -18.76 -2.51 15.95
C LYS A 392 -18.33 -3.97 15.85
N TYR A 393 -17.15 -4.24 15.25
CA TYR A 393 -16.65 -5.59 14.98
C TYR A 393 -15.63 -6.07 16.00
N LYS A 394 -15.33 -5.29 17.05
CA LYS A 394 -14.31 -5.58 18.08
C LYS A 394 -12.96 -5.91 17.44
N ARG A 395 -12.55 -5.11 16.49
CA ARG A 395 -11.26 -5.17 15.82
C ARG A 395 -10.37 -4.01 16.29
N ASP A 396 -9.06 -4.16 16.14
CA ASP A 396 -8.10 -3.09 16.41
C ASP A 396 -7.21 -2.94 15.15
N LYS A 397 -7.83 -2.43 14.08
CA LYS A 397 -7.12 -2.18 12.83
C LYS A 397 -6.76 -0.71 12.69
N HIS A 398 -5.62 -0.47 12.10
CA HIS A 398 -5.13 0.87 11.77
C HIS A 398 -4.78 0.95 10.28
N ILE A 399 -4.80 2.16 9.75
CA ILE A 399 -4.50 2.43 8.34
C ILE A 399 -3.21 3.23 8.25
N ASN A 400 -2.31 2.86 7.31
CA ASN A 400 -1.10 3.62 7.10
C ASN A 400 -1.31 4.84 6.18
N MET A 401 -0.36 5.78 6.20
CA MET A 401 -0.49 7.02 5.41
C MET A 401 -0.49 6.78 3.92
N SER A 402 0.28 5.83 3.41
CA SER A 402 0.31 5.51 1.98
C SER A 402 -1.04 4.99 1.46
N ALA A 403 -1.80 4.28 2.29
CA ALA A 403 -3.17 3.88 1.97
C ALA A 403 -4.12 5.07 1.88
N ILE A 404 -3.98 6.05 2.78
CA ILE A 404 -4.77 7.28 2.77
C ILE A 404 -4.44 8.14 1.54
N GLU A 405 -3.17 8.24 1.15
CA GLU A 405 -2.74 8.96 -0.05
C GLU A 405 -3.39 8.39 -1.33
N ILE A 406 -3.47 7.08 -1.45
CA ILE A 406 -4.19 6.44 -2.56
C ILE A 406 -5.68 6.75 -2.51
N MET A 407 -6.30 6.70 -1.34
CA MET A 407 -7.71 7.07 -1.18
C MET A 407 -7.98 8.53 -1.54
N GLN A 408 -7.04 9.44 -1.27
CA GLN A 408 -7.15 10.85 -1.66
C GLN A 408 -7.05 11.09 -3.17
N GLN A 409 -6.39 10.19 -3.91
CA GLN A 409 -6.27 10.28 -5.36
C GLN A 409 -7.48 9.69 -6.11
N TYR A 410 -8.27 8.86 -5.47
CA TYR A 410 -9.45 8.25 -6.07
C TYR A 410 -10.60 9.24 -6.19
N ASP A 411 -11.47 9.09 -7.20
CA ASP A 411 -12.52 10.08 -7.52
C ASP A 411 -13.83 9.87 -6.76
N TRP A 412 -14.00 8.75 -6.09
CA TRP A 412 -15.15 8.44 -5.24
C TRP A 412 -16.52 8.67 -5.93
N PRO A 413 -16.87 7.96 -7.00
CA PRO A 413 -18.14 8.16 -7.70
C PRO A 413 -19.36 7.93 -6.78
N GLY A 414 -19.26 7.08 -5.77
CA GLY A 414 -20.29 6.90 -4.73
C GLY A 414 -20.09 7.77 -3.49
N ASN A 415 -19.19 8.75 -3.54
CA ASN A 415 -18.90 9.72 -2.49
C ASN A 415 -18.61 9.08 -1.11
N VAL A 416 -19.13 9.67 -0.04
CA VAL A 416 -18.92 9.22 1.34
C VAL A 416 -19.52 7.84 1.60
N ARG A 417 -20.63 7.50 0.93
CA ARG A 417 -21.25 6.16 1.06
C ARG A 417 -20.32 5.06 0.51
N GLU A 418 -19.65 5.34 -0.59
CA GLU A 418 -18.66 4.40 -1.14
C GLU A 418 -17.44 4.27 -0.23
N LEU A 419 -16.91 5.39 0.28
CA LEU A 419 -15.80 5.40 1.23
C LEU A 419 -16.13 4.58 2.48
N GLU A 420 -17.30 4.80 3.08
CA GLU A 420 -17.78 4.06 4.24
C GLU A 420 -17.81 2.54 3.97
N ASN A 421 -18.41 2.13 2.84
CA ASN A 421 -18.51 0.73 2.45
C ASN A 421 -17.11 0.08 2.24
N ILE A 422 -16.17 0.82 1.64
CA ILE A 422 -14.81 0.32 1.43
C ILE A 422 -14.07 0.12 2.75
N ILE A 423 -14.19 1.07 3.69
CA ILE A 423 -13.60 0.93 5.03
C ILE A 423 -14.20 -0.27 5.76
N GLU A 424 -15.52 -0.44 5.73
CA GLU A 424 -16.18 -1.60 6.34
C GLU A 424 -15.69 -2.92 5.71
N GLN A 425 -15.61 -2.98 4.38
CA GLN A 425 -15.11 -4.14 3.65
C GLN A 425 -13.65 -4.47 4.01
N LEU A 426 -12.78 -3.47 4.09
CA LEU A 426 -11.38 -3.63 4.48
C LEU A 426 -11.24 -4.24 5.88
N LEU A 427 -12.04 -3.76 6.84
CA LEU A 427 -12.00 -4.31 8.20
C LEU A 427 -12.43 -5.77 8.27
N ILE A 428 -13.33 -6.20 7.40
CA ILE A 428 -13.86 -7.57 7.38
C ILE A 428 -12.92 -8.52 6.64
N VAL A 429 -12.45 -8.11 5.45
CA VAL A 429 -11.73 -8.99 4.50
C VAL A 429 -10.24 -9.11 4.80
N VAL A 430 -9.59 -8.01 5.19
CA VAL A 430 -8.15 -8.02 5.49
C VAL A 430 -7.95 -8.70 6.85
N THR A 431 -7.00 -9.62 6.94
CA THR A 431 -6.70 -10.36 8.19
C THR A 431 -5.70 -9.61 9.07
N GLU A 432 -4.80 -8.87 8.46
CA GLU A 432 -3.74 -8.10 9.10
C GLU A 432 -4.30 -6.94 9.92
N SER A 433 -3.57 -6.52 10.97
CA SER A 433 -3.94 -5.38 11.81
C SER A 433 -3.70 -4.04 11.11
N GLU A 434 -2.79 -4.00 10.13
CA GLU A 434 -2.45 -2.79 9.37
C GLU A 434 -3.04 -2.84 7.95
N LEU A 435 -3.83 -1.81 7.62
CA LEU A 435 -4.39 -1.61 6.29
C LEU A 435 -3.39 -0.82 5.43
N THR A 436 -2.82 -1.48 4.43
CA THR A 436 -1.77 -0.94 3.56
C THR A 436 -2.32 -0.43 2.22
N ALA A 437 -1.49 0.29 1.47
CA ALA A 437 -1.77 0.73 0.10
C ALA A 437 -2.20 -0.42 -0.83
N GLU A 438 -1.56 -1.58 -0.72
CA GLU A 438 -1.88 -2.76 -1.54
C GLU A 438 -3.30 -3.27 -1.32
N HIS A 439 -3.77 -3.27 -0.07
CA HIS A 439 -5.14 -3.66 0.27
C HIS A 439 -6.17 -2.72 -0.38
N ILE A 440 -5.87 -1.40 -0.39
CA ILE A 440 -6.74 -0.39 -1.00
C ILE A 440 -6.79 -0.57 -2.52
N VAL A 441 -5.63 -0.66 -3.17
CA VAL A 441 -5.53 -0.85 -4.63
C VAL A 441 -6.31 -2.08 -5.05
N LYS A 442 -6.12 -3.23 -4.38
CA LYS A 442 -6.80 -4.48 -4.71
C LYS A 442 -8.34 -4.35 -4.64
N ILE A 443 -8.88 -3.61 -3.67
CA ILE A 443 -10.32 -3.41 -3.54
C ILE A 443 -10.83 -2.40 -4.58
N LEU A 444 -10.11 -1.30 -4.82
CA LEU A 444 -10.49 -0.28 -5.79
C LEU A 444 -10.41 -0.80 -7.23
N ASP A 445 -9.37 -1.58 -7.58
CA ASP A 445 -9.23 -2.18 -8.91
C ASP A 445 -10.32 -3.23 -9.18
N ASN A 446 -10.66 -4.05 -8.19
CA ASN A 446 -11.79 -4.98 -8.29
C ASN A 446 -13.11 -4.24 -8.55
N LYS A 447 -13.32 -3.06 -7.94
CA LYS A 447 -14.49 -2.22 -8.20
C LYS A 447 -14.46 -1.55 -9.56
N ARG A 448 -13.29 -1.06 -10.02
CA ARG A 448 -13.13 -0.54 -11.39
C ARG A 448 -13.47 -1.61 -12.42
N ILE A 449 -12.99 -2.84 -12.23
CA ILE A 449 -13.35 -3.97 -13.08
C ILE A 449 -14.85 -4.23 -12.99
N ALA A 450 -15.45 -4.28 -11.81
CA ALA A 450 -16.89 -4.49 -11.64
C ALA A 450 -17.74 -3.35 -12.22
N SER A 451 -17.38 -2.09 -12.03
CA SER A 451 -18.12 -0.94 -12.60
C SER A 451 -18.05 -0.92 -14.13
N VAL A 452 -16.89 -1.28 -14.68
CA VAL A 452 -16.72 -1.45 -16.14
C VAL A 452 -17.59 -2.59 -16.68
N TYR A 453 -17.87 -3.63 -15.88
CA TYR A 453 -18.79 -4.71 -16.27
C TYR A 453 -20.26 -4.32 -16.11
N PHE A 454 -20.63 -3.53 -15.09
CA PHE A 454 -22.02 -3.12 -14.85
C PHE A 454 -22.51 -2.01 -15.80
N ASP A 455 -21.68 -1.03 -16.13
CA ASP A 455 -22.00 -0.01 -17.15
C ASP A 455 -22.11 -0.65 -18.57
N ARG A 456 -21.54 -1.84 -18.76
CA ARG A 456 -21.54 -2.59 -20.02
C ARG A 456 -22.73 -3.53 -20.19
N ALA A 457 -23.53 -3.78 -19.17
CA ALA A 457 -24.71 -4.67 -19.28
C ALA A 457 -25.74 -4.16 -20.32
N ASN A 458 -25.68 -2.89 -20.71
CA ASN A 458 -26.52 -2.27 -21.76
C ASN A 458 -25.79 -2.05 -23.11
N LEU A 459 -24.50 -2.42 -23.23
CA LEU A 459 -23.76 -2.27 -24.50
C LEU A 459 -23.80 -3.57 -25.28
N GLY A 460 -24.01 -3.50 -26.61
CA GLY A 460 -23.86 -4.64 -27.49
C GLY A 460 -22.43 -5.18 -27.45
N LEU A 461 -22.24 -6.50 -27.67
CA LEU A 461 -20.93 -7.18 -27.60
C LEU A 461 -19.83 -6.43 -28.38
N LYS A 462 -20.19 -5.89 -29.57
CA LYS A 462 -19.25 -5.14 -30.43
C LYS A 462 -18.77 -3.85 -29.78
N GLU A 463 -19.64 -3.09 -29.14
CA GLU A 463 -19.32 -1.84 -28.45
C GLU A 463 -18.53 -2.09 -27.17
N ALA A 464 -18.84 -3.16 -26.45
CA ALA A 464 -18.09 -3.58 -25.27
C ALA A 464 -16.62 -3.95 -25.63
N VAL A 465 -16.41 -4.72 -26.71
CA VAL A 465 -15.08 -5.07 -27.21
C VAL A 465 -14.29 -3.83 -27.65
N GLN A 466 -14.92 -2.92 -28.40
CA GLN A 466 -14.28 -1.66 -28.83
C GLN A 466 -13.86 -0.79 -27.65
N THR A 467 -14.64 -0.75 -26.58
CA THR A 467 -14.32 0.04 -25.39
C THR A 467 -13.11 -0.54 -24.64
N VAL A 468 -13.02 -1.88 -24.52
CA VAL A 468 -11.84 -2.54 -23.92
C VAL A 468 -10.59 -2.30 -24.77
N GLU A 469 -10.69 -2.50 -26.09
CA GLU A 469 -9.59 -2.27 -27.00
C GLU A 469 -9.08 -0.83 -26.94
N ARG A 470 -10.01 0.15 -26.90
CA ARG A 470 -9.67 1.56 -26.75
C ARG A 470 -8.88 1.83 -25.46
N GLN A 471 -9.35 1.33 -24.32
CA GLN A 471 -8.67 1.53 -23.04
C GLN A 471 -7.29 0.88 -23.00
N MET A 472 -7.15 -0.34 -23.49
CA MET A 472 -5.86 -1.04 -23.54
C MET A 472 -4.85 -0.32 -24.41
N ILE A 473 -5.26 0.13 -25.61
CA ILE A 473 -4.37 0.84 -26.53
C ILE A 473 -4.00 2.22 -25.98
N GLN A 474 -4.95 2.98 -25.45
CA GLN A 474 -4.71 4.29 -24.88
C GLN A 474 -3.79 4.23 -23.65
N SER A 475 -4.02 3.28 -22.74
CA SER A 475 -3.17 3.06 -21.58
C SER A 475 -1.74 2.67 -21.97
N ALA A 476 -1.58 1.77 -22.95
CA ALA A 476 -0.27 1.37 -23.44
C ALA A 476 0.48 2.53 -24.13
N LEU A 477 -0.21 3.32 -24.95
CA LEU A 477 0.39 4.48 -25.62
C LEU A 477 0.81 5.56 -24.62
N SER A 478 -0.03 5.87 -23.64
CA SER A 478 0.28 6.85 -22.57
C SER A 478 1.44 6.39 -21.68
N SER A 479 1.50 5.09 -21.33
CA SER A 479 2.53 4.56 -20.42
C SER A 479 3.90 4.44 -21.10
N TYR A 480 3.94 4.12 -22.39
CA TYR A 480 5.21 3.83 -23.09
C TYR A 480 5.66 4.93 -24.05
N GLY A 481 4.81 5.94 -24.35
CA GLY A 481 5.13 7.09 -25.22
C GLY A 481 5.57 6.74 -26.65
N SER A 482 5.40 5.47 -27.09
CA SER A 482 5.86 4.98 -28.40
C SER A 482 4.99 3.83 -28.88
N THR A 483 4.52 3.92 -30.11
CA THR A 483 3.70 2.87 -30.75
C THR A 483 4.42 1.52 -30.86
N HIS A 484 5.75 1.51 -31.01
CA HIS A 484 6.56 0.28 -31.01
C HIS A 484 6.59 -0.41 -29.65
N LYS A 485 6.80 0.37 -28.56
CA LYS A 485 6.83 -0.17 -27.21
C LYS A 485 5.45 -0.62 -26.76
N ALA A 486 4.41 0.17 -27.08
CA ALA A 486 3.02 -0.19 -26.81
C ALA A 486 2.60 -1.49 -27.53
N ALA A 487 2.98 -1.66 -28.79
CA ALA A 487 2.71 -2.88 -29.55
C ALA A 487 3.35 -4.11 -28.92
N ARG A 488 4.60 -4.00 -28.46
CA ARG A 488 5.30 -5.08 -27.75
C ARG A 488 4.64 -5.43 -26.42
N ALA A 489 4.19 -4.42 -25.66
CA ALA A 489 3.48 -4.62 -24.39
C ALA A 489 2.10 -5.28 -24.58
N LEU A 490 1.41 -4.95 -25.66
CA LEU A 490 0.09 -5.50 -26.01
C LEU A 490 0.16 -6.85 -26.75
N GLY A 491 1.36 -7.36 -27.08
CA GLY A 491 1.55 -8.61 -27.80
C GLY A 491 1.05 -8.59 -29.25
N VAL A 492 0.99 -7.41 -29.90
CA VAL A 492 0.50 -7.22 -31.27
C VAL A 492 1.53 -6.49 -32.15
N SER A 493 1.32 -6.46 -33.46
CA SER A 493 2.21 -5.71 -34.34
C SER A 493 1.95 -4.20 -34.29
N GLN A 494 2.98 -3.37 -34.49
CA GLN A 494 2.86 -1.92 -34.55
C GLN A 494 1.80 -1.42 -35.53
N PRO A 495 1.71 -1.96 -36.78
CA PRO A 495 0.62 -1.58 -37.72
C PRO A 495 -0.77 -1.85 -37.17
N THR A 496 -0.94 -2.92 -36.34
CA THR A 496 -2.22 -3.24 -35.69
C THR A 496 -2.60 -2.17 -34.66
N VAL A 497 -1.65 -1.72 -33.83
CA VAL A 497 -1.88 -0.64 -32.86
C VAL A 497 -2.26 0.65 -33.57
N LEU A 498 -1.54 1.04 -34.62
CA LEU A 498 -1.82 2.27 -35.42
C LEU A 498 -3.19 2.22 -36.07
N ARG A 499 -3.55 1.10 -36.70
CA ARG A 499 -4.85 0.92 -37.35
C ARG A 499 -5.98 1.03 -36.33
N LYS A 500 -5.87 0.27 -35.22
CA LYS A 500 -6.88 0.27 -34.16
C LYS A 500 -6.98 1.62 -33.43
N ALA A 501 -5.89 2.32 -33.22
CA ALA A 501 -5.91 3.66 -32.63
C ALA A 501 -6.70 4.65 -33.52
N ARG A 502 -6.51 4.59 -34.83
CA ARG A 502 -7.27 5.40 -35.81
C ARG A 502 -8.75 5.02 -35.85
N GLU A 503 -9.08 3.72 -35.91
CA GLU A 503 -10.46 3.21 -35.90
C GLU A 503 -11.21 3.62 -34.63
N LEU A 504 -10.52 3.70 -33.49
CA LEU A 504 -11.07 4.04 -32.18
C LEU A 504 -10.97 5.54 -31.82
N GLY A 505 -10.44 6.39 -32.74
CA GLY A 505 -10.37 7.85 -32.56
C GLY A 505 -9.41 8.30 -31.43
N ILE A 506 -8.31 7.59 -31.23
CA ILE A 506 -7.26 7.97 -30.27
C ILE A 506 -6.26 8.86 -31.03
N THR A 507 -6.24 10.16 -30.71
CA THR A 507 -5.45 11.18 -31.43
C THR A 507 -4.30 11.77 -30.64
N GLU A 508 -4.28 11.60 -29.31
CA GLU A 508 -3.21 12.10 -28.42
C GLU A 508 -2.54 10.94 -27.67
N TRP A 509 -1.20 10.79 -27.85
CA TRP A 509 -0.35 9.90 -27.06
C TRP A 509 1.09 10.39 -26.93
#